data_c2094589545efbfa7cfe20f8cc8eaeeb
#
_entry.id   c2094589545efbfa7cfe20f8cc8eaeeb
#
_cell.length_a   1.000
_cell.length_b   1.000
_cell.length_c   1.000
_cell.angle_alpha   90.00
_cell.angle_beta   90.00
_cell.angle_gamma   90.00
#
_symmetry.space_group_name_H-M   'P 1'
#
loop_
_entity.id
_entity.type
_entity.pdbx_description
1 polymer ?
#
loop_
_entity_poly.entity_id
_entity_poly.type
_entity_poly.pdbx_seq_one_letter_code
_entity_poly.pdbx_strand_id
1 'polypeptide(L)'
;LISKGEISYPFIWKASKMGYDGYGVNKIFDNKGLENLSDCHCIVEELISIKKELSVMVALRESGEILNYPVVEMEFNKDSNQVEYILSPAQISQELKIKAEKLANNIAEKFKICGIIAVEMFLTNEDEILINEVAPRPHNSYHFSIEGSYTSQFEQFLRAILDLPLGSTKILQNSVMVNLVGEENSKGIVEYKNFDQIIGIEGVNPHIYGKFETRPNRKMGHITIINEDIDLAKRIAKEIKETVIITTKK
;
A
#
# COMPACT_ATOMS: atom_id res chain seq x y z
N LEU A 1 -10.96 12.75 27.60
CA LEU A 1 -11.74 11.62 27.08
C LEU A 1 -11.43 10.34 27.89
N ILE A 2 -10.16 9.97 28.09
CA ILE A 2 -9.75 8.80 28.90
C ILE A 2 -10.29 8.93 30.33
N SER A 3 -10.08 10.09 30.99
CA SER A 3 -10.55 10.35 32.34
C SER A 3 -12.08 10.33 32.50
N LYS A 4 -12.81 10.46 31.39
CA LYS A 4 -14.28 10.37 31.34
C LYS A 4 -14.78 8.97 30.98
N GLY A 5 -13.88 8.01 30.71
CA GLY A 5 -14.25 6.67 30.25
C GLY A 5 -14.81 6.59 28.83
N GLU A 6 -14.61 7.63 28.01
CA GLU A 6 -15.04 7.68 26.62
C GLU A 6 -14.08 6.91 25.70
N ILE A 7 -12.81 6.77 26.13
CA ILE A 7 -11.73 6.03 25.43
C ILE A 7 -11.05 5.13 26.44
N SER A 8 -10.78 3.87 26.07
CA SER A 8 -10.03 2.88 26.86
C SER A 8 -8.78 2.43 26.14
N TYR A 9 -7.76 2.06 26.90
CA TYR A 9 -6.56 1.41 26.35
C TYR A 9 -6.82 -0.04 25.98
N PRO A 10 -6.12 -0.59 24.97
CA PRO A 10 -5.26 0.11 24.01
C PRO A 10 -6.05 0.79 22.90
N PHE A 11 -5.47 1.83 22.26
CA PHE A 11 -6.06 2.50 21.10
C PHE A 11 -4.98 2.99 20.12
N ILE A 12 -5.40 3.38 18.90
CA ILE A 12 -4.56 4.03 17.91
C ILE A 12 -4.80 5.53 17.95
N TRP A 13 -3.71 6.30 18.07
CA TRP A 13 -3.71 7.73 17.88
C TRP A 13 -3.19 8.09 16.48
N LYS A 14 -3.94 8.89 15.72
CA LYS A 14 -3.53 9.38 14.41
C LYS A 14 -3.59 10.90 14.34
N ALA A 15 -2.49 11.54 13.95
CA ALA A 15 -2.50 12.98 13.66
C ALA A 15 -3.45 13.27 12.49
N SER A 16 -4.33 14.27 12.61
CA SER A 16 -5.31 14.60 11.56
C SER A 16 -4.70 15.25 10.31
N LYS A 17 -3.44 15.72 10.40
CA LYS A 17 -2.69 16.34 9.30
C LYS A 17 -1.22 15.93 9.36
N MET A 18 -0.54 16.02 8.20
CA MET A 18 0.89 15.76 8.06
C MET A 18 1.32 14.31 8.33
N GLY A 19 0.36 13.36 8.43
CA GLY A 19 0.66 11.93 8.48
C GLY A 19 1.00 11.38 7.09
N TYR A 20 2.01 10.52 6.98
CA TYR A 20 2.37 9.79 5.77
C TYR A 20 3.27 8.61 6.12
N ASP A 21 3.16 7.51 5.38
CA ASP A 21 4.05 6.33 5.53
C ASP A 21 4.25 5.87 7.00
N GLY A 22 3.17 5.83 7.79
CA GLY A 22 3.21 5.48 9.22
C GLY A 22 3.62 6.61 10.18
N TYR A 23 4.09 7.76 9.68
CA TYR A 23 4.32 8.94 10.52
C TYR A 23 3.00 9.52 11.01
N GLY A 24 2.96 9.86 12.31
CA GLY A 24 1.76 10.40 12.94
C GLY A 24 0.73 9.34 13.32
N VAL A 25 1.12 8.05 13.36
CA VAL A 25 0.32 6.94 13.88
C VAL A 25 1.05 6.31 15.06
N ASN A 26 0.37 6.21 16.22
CA ASN A 26 0.94 5.63 17.44
C ASN A 26 -0.05 4.67 18.10
N LYS A 27 0.46 3.51 18.52
CA LYS A 27 -0.28 2.54 19.35
C LYS A 27 -0.09 2.94 20.81
N ILE A 28 -1.18 3.23 21.50
CA ILE A 28 -1.17 3.72 22.88
C ILE A 28 -1.72 2.64 23.81
N PHE A 29 -0.86 2.14 24.69
CA PHE A 29 -1.19 1.05 25.61
C PHE A 29 -1.44 1.54 27.04
N ASP A 30 -0.91 2.70 27.41
CA ASP A 30 -0.99 3.29 28.74
C ASP A 30 -0.77 4.81 28.71
N ASN A 31 -0.78 5.43 29.91
CA ASN A 31 -0.55 6.88 30.06
C ASN A 31 0.85 7.33 29.59
N LYS A 32 1.87 6.48 29.65
CA LYS A 32 3.23 6.84 29.20
C LYS A 32 3.28 7.04 27.69
N GLY A 33 2.47 6.27 26.95
CA GLY A 33 2.34 6.43 25.50
C GLY A 33 1.83 7.81 25.08
N LEU A 34 1.13 8.52 25.97
CA LEU A 34 0.62 9.86 25.68
C LEU A 34 1.70 10.95 25.77
N GLU A 35 2.74 10.75 26.58
CA GLU A 35 3.77 11.77 26.85
C GLU A 35 4.58 12.15 25.61
N ASN A 36 4.67 11.24 24.64
CA ASN A 36 5.44 11.42 23.41
C ASN A 36 4.59 11.84 22.20
N LEU A 37 3.29 12.08 22.40
CA LEU A 37 2.42 12.49 21.31
C LEU A 37 2.60 13.99 21.00
N SER A 38 2.51 14.31 19.71
CA SER A 38 2.50 15.71 19.28
C SER A 38 1.21 16.40 19.75
N ASP A 39 1.32 17.63 20.22
CA ASP A 39 0.16 18.48 20.52
C ASP A 39 -0.46 18.99 19.23
N CYS A 40 -1.40 18.21 18.67
CA CYS A 40 -2.09 18.53 17.44
C CYS A 40 -3.51 17.91 17.42
N HIS A 41 -4.33 18.38 16.49
CA HIS A 41 -5.60 17.71 16.22
C HIS A 41 -5.36 16.26 15.80
N CYS A 42 -6.08 15.34 16.40
CA CYS A 42 -5.92 13.90 16.15
C CYS A 42 -7.29 13.22 16.10
N ILE A 43 -7.28 12.01 15.60
CA ILE A 43 -8.36 11.03 15.74
C ILE A 43 -7.86 9.89 16.61
N VAL A 44 -8.78 9.24 17.29
CA VAL A 44 -8.52 8.04 18.09
C VAL A 44 -9.37 6.93 17.56
N GLU A 45 -8.76 5.80 17.28
CA GLU A 45 -9.41 4.62 16.73
C GLU A 45 -9.21 3.42 17.65
N GLU A 46 -10.11 2.47 17.59
CA GLU A 46 -9.96 1.19 18.25
C GLU A 46 -8.73 0.43 17.70
N LEU A 47 -7.99 -0.25 18.59
CA LEU A 47 -6.92 -1.13 18.16
C LEU A 47 -7.51 -2.45 17.63
N ILE A 48 -7.50 -2.62 16.33
CA ILE A 48 -8.04 -3.79 15.64
C ILE A 48 -7.04 -4.96 15.63
N SER A 49 -7.53 -6.18 15.86
CA SER A 49 -6.77 -7.41 15.65
C SER A 49 -6.78 -7.77 14.18
N ILE A 50 -5.71 -7.43 13.47
CA ILE A 50 -5.60 -7.55 12.03
C ILE A 50 -5.08 -8.93 11.64
N LYS A 51 -5.85 -9.67 10.82
CA LYS A 51 -5.43 -10.91 10.16
C LYS A 51 -4.64 -10.63 8.88
N LYS A 52 -5.15 -9.70 8.05
CA LYS A 52 -4.50 -9.24 6.82
C LYS A 52 -4.83 -7.79 6.55
N GLU A 53 -3.93 -7.09 5.88
CA GLU A 53 -4.23 -5.77 5.32
C GLU A 53 -4.49 -5.90 3.82
N LEU A 54 -5.56 -5.27 3.37
CA LEU A 54 -6.06 -5.37 2.00
C LEU A 54 -6.16 -3.98 1.38
N SER A 55 -6.12 -3.90 0.05
CA SER A 55 -6.46 -2.69 -0.68
C SER A 55 -7.30 -3.02 -1.91
N VAL A 56 -8.26 -2.14 -2.22
CA VAL A 56 -9.02 -2.17 -3.48
C VAL A 56 -8.89 -0.82 -4.15
N MET A 57 -8.44 -0.80 -5.41
CA MET A 57 -8.45 0.41 -6.23
C MET A 57 -9.67 0.41 -7.13
N VAL A 58 -10.40 1.50 -7.06
CA VAL A 58 -11.58 1.78 -7.88
C VAL A 58 -11.24 2.89 -8.86
N ALA A 59 -11.56 2.68 -10.12
CA ALA A 59 -11.59 3.73 -11.14
C ALA A 59 -13.05 4.11 -11.42
N LEU A 60 -13.34 5.40 -11.41
CA LEU A 60 -14.66 5.95 -11.67
C LEU A 60 -14.52 7.18 -12.56
N ARG A 61 -15.23 7.23 -13.68
CA ARG A 61 -15.27 8.40 -14.56
C ARG A 61 -16.57 9.18 -14.43
N GLU A 62 -16.60 10.41 -14.95
CA GLU A 62 -17.75 11.32 -14.81
C GLU A 62 -19.03 10.74 -15.39
N SER A 63 -18.95 10.01 -16.49
CA SER A 63 -20.09 9.31 -17.12
C SER A 63 -20.67 8.15 -16.28
N GLY A 64 -20.03 7.80 -15.14
CA GLY A 64 -20.52 6.81 -14.19
C GLY A 64 -19.99 5.40 -14.40
N GLU A 65 -19.13 5.15 -15.40
CA GLU A 65 -18.47 3.83 -15.52
C GLU A 65 -17.52 3.62 -14.34
N ILE A 66 -17.64 2.45 -13.70
CA ILE A 66 -16.83 2.06 -12.54
C ILE A 66 -16.18 0.72 -12.78
N LEU A 67 -14.88 0.60 -12.49
CA LEU A 67 -14.12 -0.66 -12.54
C LEU A 67 -13.20 -0.79 -11.33
N ASN A 68 -13.07 -2.02 -10.81
CA ASN A 68 -12.15 -2.35 -9.74
C ASN A 68 -10.92 -3.06 -10.29
N TYR A 69 -9.76 -2.76 -9.74
CA TYR A 69 -8.63 -3.65 -9.77
C TYR A 69 -8.85 -4.81 -8.79
N PRO A 70 -8.21 -5.97 -8.99
CA PRO A 70 -8.28 -7.06 -8.04
C PRO A 70 -7.88 -6.61 -6.63
N VAL A 71 -8.50 -7.23 -5.62
CA VAL A 71 -8.08 -7.04 -4.22
C VAL A 71 -6.63 -7.46 -4.06
N VAL A 72 -5.80 -6.62 -3.48
CA VAL A 72 -4.42 -6.93 -3.14
C VAL A 72 -4.24 -7.09 -1.64
N GLU A 73 -3.25 -7.90 -1.26
CA GLU A 73 -2.81 -8.08 0.12
C GLU A 73 -1.54 -7.27 0.34
N MET A 74 -1.47 -6.55 1.46
CA MET A 74 -0.33 -5.75 1.87
C MET A 74 0.33 -6.39 3.07
N GLU A 75 1.62 -6.68 2.97
CA GLU A 75 2.43 -7.14 4.09
C GLU A 75 3.31 -5.99 4.56
N PHE A 76 3.28 -5.71 5.86
CA PHE A 76 3.99 -4.59 6.47
C PHE A 76 5.24 -5.07 7.19
N ASN A 77 6.29 -4.28 7.09
CA ASN A 77 7.48 -4.44 7.92
C ASN A 77 7.13 -4.09 9.38
N LYS A 78 7.43 -4.99 10.30
CA LYS A 78 7.03 -4.85 11.71
C LYS A 78 7.73 -3.70 12.44
N ASP A 79 8.94 -3.35 12.01
CA ASP A 79 9.77 -2.34 12.67
C ASP A 79 9.46 -0.92 12.14
N SER A 80 9.36 -0.77 10.81
CA SER A 80 9.10 0.52 10.17
C SER A 80 7.62 0.85 9.97
N ASN A 81 6.72 -0.11 10.16
CA ASN A 81 5.28 0.01 9.90
C ASN A 81 4.96 0.50 8.47
N GLN A 82 5.83 0.18 7.51
CA GLN A 82 5.64 0.49 6.10
C GLN A 82 5.33 -0.77 5.29
N VAL A 83 4.55 -0.60 4.22
CA VAL A 83 4.30 -1.70 3.27
C VAL A 83 5.61 -2.21 2.70
N GLU A 84 5.88 -3.49 2.90
CA GLU A 84 7.07 -4.18 2.42
C GLU A 84 6.78 -4.92 1.12
N TYR A 85 5.70 -5.72 1.10
CA TYR A 85 5.25 -6.47 -0.07
C TYR A 85 3.80 -6.19 -0.38
N ILE A 86 3.47 -6.24 -1.68
CA ILE A 86 2.09 -6.27 -2.19
C ILE A 86 1.93 -7.55 -2.98
N LEU A 87 0.90 -8.33 -2.68
CA LEU A 87 0.54 -9.55 -3.41
C LEU A 87 -0.73 -9.30 -4.22
N SER A 88 -0.68 -9.57 -5.50
CA SER A 88 -1.82 -9.47 -6.41
C SER A 88 -2.03 -10.80 -7.15
N PRO A 89 -3.21 -11.42 -7.03
CA PRO A 89 -4.34 -11.07 -6.16
C PRO A 89 -4.13 -11.46 -4.70
N ALA A 90 -4.89 -10.84 -3.80
CA ALA A 90 -4.90 -11.22 -2.38
C ALA A 90 -5.29 -12.69 -2.19
N GLN A 91 -4.61 -13.35 -1.26
CA GLN A 91 -4.83 -14.77 -0.91
C GLN A 91 -5.93 -14.88 0.16
N ILE A 92 -7.17 -14.58 -0.26
CA ILE A 92 -8.40 -14.64 0.55
C ILE A 92 -9.53 -15.32 -0.23
N SER A 93 -10.61 -15.69 0.43
CA SER A 93 -11.76 -16.32 -0.21
C SER A 93 -12.43 -15.39 -1.23
N GLN A 94 -13.14 -15.96 -2.21
CA GLN A 94 -13.87 -15.18 -3.21
C GLN A 94 -14.96 -14.32 -2.57
N GLU A 95 -15.59 -14.80 -1.51
CA GLU A 95 -16.61 -14.05 -0.75
C GLU A 95 -16.03 -12.77 -0.15
N LEU A 96 -14.84 -12.85 0.48
CA LEU A 96 -14.15 -11.70 1.05
C LEU A 96 -13.70 -10.72 -0.04
N LYS A 97 -13.27 -11.21 -1.22
CA LYS A 97 -12.94 -10.34 -2.36
C LYS A 97 -14.15 -9.51 -2.79
N ILE A 98 -15.30 -10.16 -3.00
CA ILE A 98 -16.56 -9.49 -3.39
C ILE A 98 -16.98 -8.48 -2.34
N LYS A 99 -16.88 -8.81 -1.04
CA LYS A 99 -17.21 -7.92 0.06
C LYS A 99 -16.31 -6.68 0.08
N ALA A 100 -15.00 -6.85 -0.11
CA ALA A 100 -14.03 -5.76 -0.18
C ALA A 100 -14.29 -4.83 -1.38
N GLU A 101 -14.50 -5.39 -2.57
CA GLU A 101 -14.80 -4.65 -3.80
C GLU A 101 -16.08 -3.83 -3.66
N LYS A 102 -17.16 -4.45 -3.13
CA LYS A 102 -18.43 -3.75 -2.88
C LYS A 102 -18.27 -2.59 -1.91
N LEU A 103 -17.48 -2.77 -0.84
CA LEU A 103 -17.21 -1.71 0.13
C LEU A 103 -16.45 -0.55 -0.50
N ALA A 104 -15.42 -0.84 -1.32
CA ALA A 104 -14.65 0.16 -2.04
C ALA A 104 -15.48 0.93 -3.06
N ASN A 105 -16.36 0.25 -3.82
CA ASN A 105 -17.30 0.90 -4.76
C ASN A 105 -18.21 1.87 -4.05
N ASN A 106 -18.82 1.46 -2.93
CA ASN A 106 -19.68 2.33 -2.14
C ASN A 106 -18.97 3.60 -1.66
N ILE A 107 -17.68 3.50 -1.32
CA ILE A 107 -16.85 4.66 -0.94
C ILE A 107 -16.65 5.58 -2.14
N ALA A 108 -16.20 5.04 -3.29
CA ALA A 108 -15.93 5.82 -4.50
C ALA A 108 -17.19 6.57 -4.96
N GLU A 109 -18.34 5.92 -4.98
CA GLU A 109 -19.63 6.53 -5.36
C GLU A 109 -20.06 7.62 -4.39
N LYS A 110 -19.96 7.39 -3.07
CA LYS A 110 -20.36 8.37 -2.04
C LYS A 110 -19.48 9.61 -2.08
N PHE A 111 -18.18 9.47 -2.32
CA PHE A 111 -17.26 10.59 -2.46
C PHE A 111 -17.36 11.28 -3.84
N LYS A 112 -18.09 10.69 -4.79
CA LYS A 112 -18.18 11.18 -6.18
C LYS A 112 -16.81 11.42 -6.79
N ILE A 113 -15.91 10.47 -6.58
CA ILE A 113 -14.55 10.55 -7.11
C ILE A 113 -14.61 10.40 -8.63
N CYS A 114 -14.00 11.35 -9.35
CA CYS A 114 -13.65 11.19 -10.76
C CYS A 114 -12.14 10.96 -10.82
N GLY A 115 -11.72 9.80 -11.29
CA GLY A 115 -10.32 9.37 -11.26
C GLY A 115 -10.14 7.98 -10.68
N ILE A 116 -9.16 7.80 -9.82
CA ILE A 116 -8.94 6.54 -9.08
C ILE A 116 -8.87 6.80 -7.58
N ILE A 117 -9.30 5.81 -6.81
CA ILE A 117 -9.21 5.82 -5.35
C ILE A 117 -8.75 4.44 -4.86
N ALA A 118 -7.70 4.39 -4.07
CA ALA A 118 -7.32 3.20 -3.30
C ALA A 118 -8.01 3.25 -1.94
N VAL A 119 -8.68 2.16 -1.57
CA VAL A 119 -9.32 1.98 -0.27
C VAL A 119 -8.56 0.90 0.48
N GLU A 120 -7.88 1.27 1.53
CA GLU A 120 -7.18 0.35 2.41
C GLU A 120 -8.10 -0.17 3.50
N MET A 121 -7.99 -1.46 3.80
CA MET A 121 -8.92 -2.18 4.66
C MET A 121 -8.17 -3.16 5.57
N PHE A 122 -8.71 -3.37 6.75
CA PHE A 122 -8.30 -4.46 7.64
C PHE A 122 -9.27 -5.63 7.51
N LEU A 123 -8.72 -6.82 7.29
CA LEU A 123 -9.43 -8.08 7.47
C LEU A 123 -9.15 -8.56 8.90
N THR A 124 -10.18 -8.68 9.72
CA THR A 124 -10.06 -9.15 11.10
C THR A 124 -9.99 -10.68 11.19
N ASN A 125 -9.68 -11.19 12.39
CA ASN A 125 -9.69 -12.63 12.63
C ASN A 125 -11.08 -13.26 12.56
N GLU A 126 -12.13 -12.45 12.69
CA GLU A 126 -13.55 -12.82 12.58
C GLU A 126 -14.07 -12.70 11.13
N ASP A 127 -13.15 -12.50 10.15
CA ASP A 127 -13.47 -12.29 8.72
C ASP A 127 -14.35 -11.04 8.45
N GLU A 128 -14.27 -10.03 9.32
CA GLU A 128 -14.82 -8.72 9.05
C GLU A 128 -13.85 -7.87 8.23
N ILE A 129 -14.41 -7.01 7.36
CA ILE A 129 -13.63 -6.04 6.59
C ILE A 129 -13.96 -4.64 7.07
N LEU A 130 -12.94 -3.94 7.59
CA LEU A 130 -13.04 -2.59 8.10
C LEU A 130 -12.22 -1.63 7.23
N ILE A 131 -12.76 -0.45 6.95
CA ILE A 131 -12.03 0.59 6.20
C ILE A 131 -10.98 1.21 7.14
N ASN A 132 -9.74 1.30 6.67
CA ASN A 132 -8.65 2.00 7.35
C ASN A 132 -8.49 3.42 6.81
N GLU A 133 -8.10 3.54 5.54
CA GLU A 133 -7.88 4.86 4.91
C GLU A 133 -8.19 4.83 3.42
N VAL A 134 -8.26 6.02 2.82
CA VAL A 134 -8.49 6.18 1.38
C VAL A 134 -7.46 7.13 0.76
N ALA A 135 -7.04 6.83 -0.45
CA ALA A 135 -6.12 7.66 -1.21
C ALA A 135 -6.67 7.95 -2.61
N PRO A 136 -7.24 9.15 -2.87
CA PRO A 136 -7.82 9.50 -4.17
C PRO A 136 -6.74 9.91 -5.18
N ARG A 137 -5.81 9.03 -5.47
CA ARG A 137 -4.65 9.21 -6.35
C ARG A 137 -3.99 7.88 -6.67
N PRO A 138 -3.06 7.82 -7.66
CA PRO A 138 -2.19 6.65 -7.81
C PRO A 138 -1.54 6.27 -6.49
N HIS A 139 -1.58 4.97 -6.16
CA HIS A 139 -1.18 4.46 -4.87
C HIS A 139 -0.14 3.34 -4.98
N ASN A 140 0.75 3.27 -3.99
CA ASN A 140 1.83 2.28 -3.93
C ASN A 140 1.33 0.84 -4.05
N SER A 141 0.18 0.52 -3.44
CA SER A 141 -0.41 -0.83 -3.50
C SER A 141 -0.78 -1.31 -4.90
N TYR A 142 -0.80 -0.40 -5.91
CA TYR A 142 -1.14 -0.75 -7.29
C TYR A 142 -0.02 -0.46 -8.30
N HIS A 143 1.22 -0.23 -7.86
CA HIS A 143 2.34 -0.06 -8.78
C HIS A 143 2.60 -1.31 -9.62
N PHE A 144 2.33 -2.51 -9.08
CA PHE A 144 2.42 -3.77 -9.82
C PHE A 144 1.59 -3.77 -11.12
N SER A 145 0.55 -2.93 -11.22
CA SER A 145 -0.33 -2.87 -12.39
C SER A 145 0.37 -2.42 -13.68
N ILE A 146 1.59 -1.90 -13.59
CA ILE A 146 2.39 -1.52 -14.78
C ILE A 146 2.66 -2.78 -15.62
N GLU A 147 3.10 -3.87 -15.01
CA GLU A 147 3.40 -5.13 -15.68
C GLU A 147 2.33 -6.19 -15.46
N GLY A 148 1.68 -6.16 -14.28
CA GLY A 148 0.78 -7.21 -13.84
C GLY A 148 -0.66 -7.07 -14.33
N SER A 149 -1.07 -5.95 -14.93
CA SER A 149 -2.44 -5.71 -15.42
C SER A 149 -2.48 -5.27 -16.86
N TYR A 150 -3.63 -5.47 -17.54
CA TYR A 150 -3.83 -4.96 -18.92
C TYR A 150 -3.74 -3.45 -19.01
N THR A 151 -4.23 -2.72 -18.00
CA THR A 151 -4.16 -1.26 -17.90
C THR A 151 -3.52 -0.89 -16.57
N SER A 152 -2.46 -0.08 -16.61
CA SER A 152 -1.82 0.39 -15.37
C SER A 152 -2.71 1.39 -14.62
N GLN A 153 -2.55 1.52 -13.31
CA GLN A 153 -3.25 2.55 -12.52
C GLN A 153 -3.01 3.97 -13.06
N PHE A 154 -1.85 4.22 -13.64
CA PHE A 154 -1.51 5.54 -14.18
C PHE A 154 -2.28 5.86 -15.45
N GLU A 155 -2.36 4.91 -16.38
CA GLU A 155 -3.18 5.03 -17.58
C GLU A 155 -4.67 5.10 -17.22
N GLN A 156 -5.12 4.25 -16.31
CA GLN A 156 -6.51 4.24 -15.86
C GLN A 156 -6.92 5.56 -15.19
N PHE A 157 -6.02 6.16 -14.42
CA PHE A 157 -6.24 7.48 -13.85
C PHE A 157 -6.46 8.55 -14.95
N LEU A 158 -5.61 8.56 -15.97
CA LEU A 158 -5.77 9.48 -17.09
C LEU A 158 -7.06 9.24 -17.87
N ARG A 159 -7.42 7.99 -18.13
CA ARG A 159 -8.69 7.65 -18.78
C ARG A 159 -9.89 8.14 -17.96
N ALA A 160 -9.87 7.91 -16.66
CA ALA A 160 -10.96 8.33 -15.79
C ALA A 160 -11.15 9.84 -15.73
N ILE A 161 -10.09 10.64 -15.55
CA ILE A 161 -10.19 12.11 -15.44
C ILE A 161 -10.47 12.80 -16.79
N LEU A 162 -10.17 12.14 -17.92
CA LEU A 162 -10.48 12.62 -19.26
C LEU A 162 -11.81 12.08 -19.80
N ASP A 163 -12.57 11.39 -18.97
CA ASP A 163 -13.82 10.70 -19.30
C ASP A 163 -13.71 9.75 -20.52
N LEU A 164 -12.53 9.16 -20.72
CA LEU A 164 -12.30 8.13 -21.73
C LEU A 164 -12.79 6.76 -21.22
N PRO A 165 -13.16 5.82 -22.12
CA PRO A 165 -13.52 4.46 -21.72
C PRO A 165 -12.45 3.84 -20.82
N LEU A 166 -12.86 3.27 -19.68
CA LEU A 166 -11.93 2.63 -18.77
C LEU A 166 -11.30 1.39 -19.41
N GLY A 167 -10.01 1.20 -19.17
CA GLY A 167 -9.29 0.02 -19.63
C GLY A 167 -9.53 -1.18 -18.72
N SER A 168 -9.27 -2.39 -19.23
CA SER A 168 -9.40 -3.62 -18.45
C SER A 168 -8.47 -3.61 -17.23
N THR A 169 -9.03 -3.85 -16.05
CA THR A 169 -8.29 -3.97 -14.77
C THR A 169 -7.85 -5.40 -14.45
N LYS A 170 -8.14 -6.36 -15.36
CA LYS A 170 -7.74 -7.76 -15.19
C LYS A 170 -6.23 -7.89 -15.08
N ILE A 171 -5.78 -8.81 -14.25
CA ILE A 171 -4.36 -9.15 -14.15
C ILE A 171 -3.94 -10.00 -15.35
N LEU A 172 -2.71 -9.80 -15.78
CA LEU A 172 -2.03 -10.65 -16.78
C LEU A 172 -1.47 -11.91 -16.11
N GLN A 173 -0.82 -11.72 -14.96
CA GLN A 173 -0.27 -12.80 -14.12
C GLN A 173 -0.32 -12.39 -12.66
N ASN A 174 -0.12 -13.35 -11.74
CA ASN A 174 0.10 -13.02 -10.35
C ASN A 174 1.35 -12.15 -10.22
N SER A 175 1.31 -11.23 -9.29
CA SER A 175 2.39 -10.27 -9.10
C SER A 175 2.72 -10.11 -7.61
N VAL A 176 4.00 -9.98 -7.31
CA VAL A 176 4.47 -9.52 -6.01
C VAL A 176 5.31 -8.28 -6.23
N MET A 177 4.95 -7.20 -5.56
CA MET A 177 5.74 -5.97 -5.58
C MET A 177 6.49 -5.81 -4.25
N VAL A 178 7.77 -5.45 -4.31
CA VAL A 178 8.60 -5.11 -3.15
C VAL A 178 9.05 -3.66 -3.24
N ASN A 179 8.91 -2.91 -2.13
CA ASN A 179 9.41 -1.55 -2.05
C ASN A 179 10.93 -1.53 -1.82
N LEU A 180 11.62 -0.66 -2.56
CA LEU A 180 13.03 -0.34 -2.35
C LEU A 180 13.13 0.89 -1.46
N VAL A 181 13.64 0.71 -0.25
CA VAL A 181 13.72 1.77 0.76
C VAL A 181 15.15 2.01 1.20
N GLY A 182 15.49 3.24 1.55
CA GLY A 182 16.80 3.58 2.09
C GLY A 182 17.04 2.89 3.44
N GLU A 183 18.26 2.35 3.62
CA GLU A 183 18.67 1.73 4.87
C GLU A 183 18.70 2.70 6.06
N GLU A 184 18.63 2.17 7.30
CA GLU A 184 18.57 2.96 8.53
C GLU A 184 19.69 3.99 8.67
N ASN A 185 20.90 3.66 8.24
CA ASN A 185 22.06 4.53 8.35
C ASN A 185 22.35 5.34 7.08
N SER A 186 21.44 5.33 6.10
CA SER A 186 21.61 6.04 4.84
C SER A 186 21.04 7.46 4.89
N LYS A 187 21.88 8.48 4.62
CA LYS A 187 21.44 9.87 4.47
C LYS A 187 22.38 10.61 3.54
N GLY A 188 21.90 11.00 2.35
CA GLY A 188 22.68 11.72 1.34
C GLY A 188 22.47 11.16 -0.07
N ILE A 189 23.45 11.37 -0.97
CA ILE A 189 23.36 10.95 -2.38
C ILE A 189 23.16 9.43 -2.45
N VAL A 190 22.14 9.01 -3.18
CA VAL A 190 21.74 7.60 -3.24
C VAL A 190 22.75 6.74 -4.00
N GLU A 191 22.99 5.54 -3.52
CA GLU A 191 23.67 4.46 -4.20
C GLU A 191 22.82 3.20 -4.18
N TYR A 192 22.64 2.58 -5.35
CA TYR A 192 21.92 1.32 -5.52
C TYR A 192 22.96 0.22 -5.75
N LYS A 193 23.02 -0.77 -4.85
CA LYS A 193 23.98 -1.89 -4.93
C LYS A 193 23.30 -3.18 -5.31
N ASN A 194 24.07 -4.06 -5.97
CA ASN A 194 23.69 -5.43 -6.33
C ASN A 194 22.51 -5.53 -7.31
N PHE A 195 22.16 -4.47 -8.03
CA PHE A 195 21.10 -4.50 -9.04
C PHE A 195 21.41 -5.46 -10.19
N ASP A 196 22.67 -5.61 -10.54
CA ASP A 196 23.18 -6.52 -11.56
C ASP A 196 22.85 -7.98 -11.26
N GLN A 197 22.68 -8.34 -9.98
CA GLN A 197 22.35 -9.70 -9.56
C GLN A 197 20.88 -10.08 -9.78
N ILE A 198 19.98 -9.09 -9.92
CA ILE A 198 18.54 -9.34 -9.98
C ILE A 198 17.90 -9.03 -11.34
N ILE A 199 18.50 -8.15 -12.14
CA ILE A 199 17.91 -7.69 -13.42
C ILE A 199 17.83 -8.77 -14.50
N GLY A 200 18.58 -9.87 -14.33
CA GLY A 200 18.54 -11.04 -15.23
C GLY A 200 17.49 -12.09 -14.85
N ILE A 201 16.79 -11.93 -13.73
CA ILE A 201 15.77 -12.88 -13.29
C ILE A 201 14.49 -12.65 -14.09
N GLU A 202 13.93 -13.71 -14.69
CA GLU A 202 12.69 -13.65 -15.45
C GLU A 202 11.53 -13.14 -14.58
N GLY A 203 10.73 -12.22 -15.15
CA GLY A 203 9.59 -11.61 -14.48
C GLY A 203 9.93 -10.49 -13.50
N VAL A 204 11.22 -10.16 -13.28
CA VAL A 204 11.65 -9.07 -12.38
C VAL A 204 11.72 -7.74 -13.14
N ASN A 205 10.93 -6.75 -12.68
CA ASN A 205 10.79 -5.44 -13.32
C ASN A 205 11.09 -4.32 -12.30
N PRO A 206 12.30 -3.74 -12.30
CA PRO A 206 12.67 -2.68 -11.38
C PRO A 206 12.22 -1.29 -11.86
N HIS A 207 11.70 -0.48 -10.93
CA HIS A 207 11.33 0.91 -11.12
C HIS A 207 12.07 1.81 -10.15
N ILE A 208 12.97 2.63 -10.65
CA ILE A 208 13.73 3.60 -9.87
C ILE A 208 13.08 4.97 -9.97
N TYR A 209 12.80 5.62 -8.82
CA TYR A 209 12.04 6.88 -8.79
C TYR A 209 12.88 8.13 -9.13
N GLY A 210 14.18 7.99 -9.38
CA GLY A 210 15.05 9.09 -9.76
C GLY A 210 15.32 10.11 -8.64
N LYS A 211 15.02 9.79 -7.38
CA LYS A 211 15.32 10.67 -6.24
C LYS A 211 16.82 10.75 -6.02
N PHE A 212 17.36 11.97 -5.96
CA PHE A 212 18.81 12.20 -5.87
C PHE A 212 19.40 11.77 -4.52
N GLU A 213 18.65 11.97 -3.43
CA GLU A 213 19.09 11.62 -2.08
C GLU A 213 18.18 10.57 -1.47
N THR A 214 18.75 9.72 -0.61
CA THR A 214 18.04 8.78 0.24
C THR A 214 18.14 9.17 1.72
N ARG A 215 17.28 8.57 2.52
CA ARG A 215 17.26 8.61 3.99
C ARG A 215 16.58 7.35 4.50
N PRO A 216 16.69 7.02 5.81
CA PRO A 216 16.02 5.86 6.39
C PRO A 216 14.56 5.75 5.96
N ASN A 217 14.17 4.57 5.52
CA ASN A 217 12.81 4.22 5.10
C ASN A 217 12.21 5.05 3.94
N ARG A 218 13.01 5.88 3.26
CA ARG A 218 12.52 6.61 2.08
C ARG A 218 12.34 5.65 0.90
N LYS A 219 11.14 5.57 0.36
CA LYS A 219 10.84 4.82 -0.86
C LYS A 219 11.62 5.42 -2.04
N MET A 220 12.55 4.66 -2.59
CA MET A 220 13.46 5.06 -3.68
C MET A 220 13.12 4.38 -5.00
N GLY A 221 12.26 3.37 -4.95
CA GLY A 221 11.82 2.57 -6.08
C GLY A 221 10.91 1.44 -5.62
N HIS A 222 10.54 0.60 -6.54
CA HIS A 222 9.93 -0.70 -6.29
C HIS A 222 10.38 -1.70 -7.35
N ILE A 223 10.18 -2.97 -7.08
CA ILE A 223 10.36 -4.03 -8.06
C ILE A 223 9.08 -4.83 -8.11
N THR A 224 8.54 -5.03 -9.31
CA THR A 224 7.42 -5.93 -9.58
C THR A 224 7.96 -7.25 -10.09
N ILE A 225 7.54 -8.33 -9.48
CA ILE A 225 7.80 -9.70 -9.92
C ILE A 225 6.50 -10.28 -10.46
N ILE A 226 6.45 -10.66 -11.72
CA ILE A 226 5.32 -11.34 -12.34
C ILE A 226 5.64 -12.83 -12.52
N ASN A 227 4.74 -13.72 -12.08
CA ASN A 227 4.91 -15.16 -12.21
C ASN A 227 3.55 -15.87 -12.09
N GLU A 228 3.39 -17.02 -12.78
CA GLU A 228 2.19 -17.84 -12.63
C GLU A 228 2.05 -18.42 -11.21
N ASP A 229 3.19 -18.74 -10.57
CA ASP A 229 3.26 -19.19 -9.17
C ASP A 229 3.52 -18.00 -8.24
N ILE A 230 2.51 -17.61 -7.46
CA ILE A 230 2.58 -16.50 -6.50
C ILE A 230 3.60 -16.77 -5.38
N ASP A 231 3.78 -18.02 -4.97
CA ASP A 231 4.73 -18.37 -3.92
C ASP A 231 6.17 -18.28 -4.43
N LEU A 232 6.40 -18.62 -5.71
CA LEU A 232 7.70 -18.39 -6.35
C LEU A 232 7.98 -16.88 -6.46
N ALA A 233 7.01 -16.09 -6.94
CA ALA A 233 7.14 -14.63 -6.99
C ALA A 233 7.48 -14.04 -5.62
N LYS A 234 6.85 -14.54 -4.56
CA LYS A 234 7.12 -14.09 -3.18
C LYS A 234 8.53 -14.48 -2.70
N ARG A 235 9.02 -15.69 -3.05
CA ARG A 235 10.40 -16.08 -2.74
C ARG A 235 11.42 -15.19 -3.44
N ILE A 236 11.20 -14.90 -4.73
CA ILE A 236 12.05 -14.00 -5.52
C ILE A 236 12.02 -12.58 -4.90
N ALA A 237 10.85 -12.07 -4.53
CA ALA A 237 10.72 -10.75 -3.89
C ALA A 237 11.52 -10.67 -2.57
N LYS A 238 11.52 -11.75 -1.78
CA LYS A 238 12.30 -11.83 -0.55
C LYS A 238 13.81 -11.84 -0.83
N GLU A 239 14.26 -12.63 -1.79
CA GLU A 239 15.65 -12.68 -2.23
C GLU A 239 16.12 -11.29 -2.72
N ILE A 240 15.31 -10.61 -3.53
CA ILE A 240 15.59 -9.25 -4.01
C ILE A 240 15.76 -8.30 -2.83
N LYS A 241 14.90 -8.36 -1.84
CA LYS A 241 14.99 -7.49 -0.65
C LYS A 241 16.26 -7.72 0.15
N GLU A 242 16.72 -8.97 0.24
CA GLU A 242 17.97 -9.32 0.94
C GLU A 242 19.21 -8.95 0.11
N THR A 243 19.08 -8.87 -1.21
CA THR A 243 20.21 -8.64 -2.16
C THR A 243 20.41 -7.17 -2.46
N VAL A 244 19.32 -6.44 -2.80
CA VAL A 244 19.39 -5.04 -3.23
C VAL A 244 19.52 -4.11 -2.05
N ILE A 245 20.55 -3.31 -2.04
CA ILE A 245 20.85 -2.37 -0.96
C ILE A 245 20.70 -0.94 -1.47
N ILE A 246 19.89 -0.14 -0.79
CA ILE A 246 19.70 1.29 -1.06
C ILE A 246 20.41 2.09 0.03
N THR A 247 21.59 2.60 -0.29
CA THR A 247 22.47 3.29 0.67
C THR A 247 22.95 4.63 0.13
N THR A 248 23.96 5.21 0.75
CA THR A 248 24.58 6.47 0.30
C THR A 248 25.98 6.26 -0.19
N LYS A 249 26.37 7.06 -1.21
CA LYS A 249 27.76 7.13 -1.64
C LYS A 249 28.63 7.59 -0.46
N LYS A 250 29.74 6.90 -0.27
CA LYS A 250 30.79 7.30 0.67
C LYS A 250 31.59 8.47 0.13
#